data_be5ef48a9055ad0b61617c4bfd3581be
#
_entry.id   be5ef48a9055ad0b61617c4bfd3581be
#
_cell.length_a   1.000
_cell.length_b   1.000
_cell.length_c   1.000
_cell.angle_alpha   90.00
_cell.angle_beta   90.00
_cell.angle_gamma   90.00
#
_symmetry.space_group_name_H-M   'P 1'
#
loop_
_entity.id
_entity.type
_entity.pdbx_description
1 polymer ?
#
loop_
_entity_poly.entity_id
_entity_poly.type
_entity_poly.pdbx_seq_one_letter_code
_entity_poly.pdbx_strand_id
1 'polypeptide(L)'
;MTATFHSLTPDITVIERGWLSSNNVLLFEGDAATLVDAGYVGHASQTLALVKSALAARRGSPGLGRIINTHSHSDHIGGNASLQAAFGCRIVIPAGIERMVAEWDTDALLLDQAKQQGERFAHDGVIAAGDEFEMGGLVWNAIAAPGHDMEALIYHCPAERILISGDALWQDGFGIIFDGKLRVLIFIA
;
A
#
# COMPACT_ATOMS: atom_id res chain seq x y z
N MET A 1 20.04 2.04 0.30
CA MET A 1 19.29 2.11 1.57
C MET A 1 19.11 0.70 2.08
N THR A 2 19.29 0.45 3.37
CA THR A 2 19.07 -0.85 4.00
C THR A 2 17.59 -0.97 4.33
N ALA A 3 16.94 -2.06 3.89
CA ALA A 3 15.59 -2.39 4.34
C ALA A 3 15.67 -3.39 5.50
N THR A 4 14.74 -3.29 6.45
CA THR A 4 14.66 -4.20 7.59
C THR A 4 13.36 -5.00 7.54
N PHE A 5 13.43 -6.29 7.86
CA PHE A 5 12.24 -7.15 7.92
C PHE A 5 11.81 -7.34 9.37
N HIS A 6 10.53 -7.06 9.64
CA HIS A 6 9.91 -7.25 10.94
C HIS A 6 8.76 -8.23 10.82
N SER A 7 8.80 -9.35 11.53
CA SER A 7 7.68 -10.29 11.62
C SER A 7 6.75 -9.82 12.74
N LEU A 8 5.53 -9.40 12.41
CA LEU A 8 4.50 -9.04 13.40
C LEU A 8 3.78 -10.29 13.92
N THR A 9 3.46 -11.19 13.01
CA THR A 9 2.90 -12.52 13.28
C THR A 9 3.64 -13.54 12.40
N PRO A 10 3.40 -14.84 12.57
CA PRO A 10 3.97 -15.83 11.63
C PRO A 10 3.64 -15.52 10.17
N ASP A 11 2.48 -14.92 9.87
CA ASP A 11 2.00 -14.71 8.51
C ASP A 11 1.98 -13.24 8.07
N ILE A 12 2.50 -12.31 8.88
CA ILE A 12 2.59 -10.89 8.54
C ILE A 12 4.02 -10.41 8.72
N THR A 13 4.61 -9.92 7.64
CA THR A 13 5.96 -9.35 7.61
C THR A 13 5.93 -7.91 7.10
N VAL A 14 6.47 -6.99 7.87
CA VAL A 14 6.70 -5.60 7.44
C VAL A 14 8.11 -5.48 6.89
N ILE A 15 8.24 -4.92 5.72
CA ILE A 15 9.52 -4.50 5.13
C ILE A 15 9.63 -3.00 5.38
N GLU A 16 10.41 -2.64 6.39
CA GLU A 16 10.69 -1.23 6.69
C GLU A 16 11.61 -0.66 5.61
N ARG A 17 11.22 0.49 5.06
CA ARG A 17 11.89 1.17 3.97
C ARG A 17 12.46 2.50 4.42
N GLY A 18 13.34 3.04 3.63
CA GLY A 18 13.87 4.39 3.83
C GLY A 18 13.02 5.46 3.12
N TRP A 19 13.49 6.69 3.21
CA TRP A 19 12.84 7.85 2.61
C TRP A 19 12.39 7.63 1.16
N LEU A 20 11.23 8.18 0.83
CA LEU A 20 10.57 8.13 -0.48
C LEU A 20 10.24 6.69 -0.94
N SER A 21 9.87 5.83 0.01
CA SER A 21 9.23 4.55 -0.26
C SER A 21 8.40 4.18 0.96
N SER A 22 7.12 3.91 0.76
CA SER A 22 6.28 3.36 1.82
C SER A 22 6.89 2.09 2.40
N ASN A 23 6.63 1.81 3.66
CA ASN A 23 6.81 0.48 4.20
C ASN A 23 5.89 -0.49 3.46
N ASN A 24 6.39 -1.68 3.18
CA ASN A 24 5.59 -2.69 2.50
C ASN A 24 5.14 -3.72 3.53
N VAL A 25 3.88 -4.13 3.50
CA VAL A 25 3.37 -5.20 4.37
C VAL A 25 3.03 -6.42 3.53
N LEU A 26 3.70 -7.54 3.80
CA LEU A 26 3.41 -8.83 3.18
C LEU A 26 2.58 -9.68 4.12
N LEU A 27 1.44 -10.16 3.62
CA LEU A 27 0.53 -11.05 4.30
C LEU A 27 0.48 -12.37 3.53
N PHE A 28 0.71 -13.48 4.22
CA PHE A 28 0.83 -14.81 3.63
C PHE A 28 -0.38 -15.67 3.93
N GLU A 29 -0.88 -16.39 2.92
CA GLU A 29 -1.99 -17.32 3.04
C GLU A 29 -1.76 -18.51 2.11
N GLY A 30 -1.45 -19.67 2.67
CA GLY A 30 -1.16 -20.86 1.87
C GLY A 30 0.00 -20.68 0.91
N ASP A 31 -0.26 -20.77 -0.39
CA ASP A 31 0.70 -20.61 -1.48
C ASP A 31 0.66 -19.22 -2.13
N ALA A 32 -0.06 -18.28 -1.53
CA ALA A 32 -0.21 -16.92 -2.01
C ALA A 32 0.23 -15.88 -0.98
N ALA A 33 0.56 -14.70 -1.45
CA ALA A 33 0.81 -13.52 -0.63
C ALA A 33 0.08 -12.30 -1.18
N THR A 34 -0.34 -11.41 -0.28
CA THR A 34 -0.80 -10.05 -0.58
C THR A 34 0.26 -9.06 -0.10
N LEU A 35 0.56 -8.07 -0.93
CA LEU A 35 1.42 -6.95 -0.58
C LEU A 35 0.57 -5.71 -0.37
N VAL A 36 0.74 -4.99 0.72
CA VAL A 36 0.18 -3.66 0.89
C VAL A 36 1.26 -2.64 0.60
N ASP A 37 0.96 -1.75 -0.34
CA ASP A 37 1.81 -0.71 -0.93
C ASP A 37 3.10 -1.22 -1.59
N ALA A 38 3.55 -0.52 -2.64
CA ALA A 38 4.58 -1.02 -3.56
C ALA A 38 5.86 -0.17 -3.59
N GLY A 39 5.92 0.91 -2.80
CA GLY A 39 7.05 1.82 -2.79
C GLY A 39 7.12 2.75 -4.01
N TYR A 40 8.18 3.53 -4.11
CA TYR A 40 8.41 4.52 -5.17
C TYR A 40 8.99 3.88 -6.43
N VAL A 41 8.62 4.42 -7.59
CA VAL A 41 9.06 3.90 -8.91
C VAL A 41 10.58 3.85 -9.06
N GLY A 42 11.31 4.85 -8.58
CA GLY A 42 12.77 4.87 -8.59
C GLY A 42 13.42 3.77 -7.74
N HIS A 43 12.66 3.15 -6.85
CA HIS A 43 13.07 2.03 -6.01
C HIS A 43 12.40 0.71 -6.41
N ALA A 44 11.70 0.64 -7.54
CA ALA A 44 10.92 -0.52 -7.96
C ALA A 44 11.76 -1.81 -8.06
N SER A 45 12.99 -1.73 -8.58
CA SER A 45 13.90 -2.87 -8.65
C SER A 45 14.30 -3.37 -7.25
N GLN A 46 14.49 -2.47 -6.29
CA GLN A 46 14.76 -2.83 -4.90
C GLN A 46 13.53 -3.47 -4.26
N THR A 47 12.34 -2.88 -4.44
CA THR A 47 11.07 -3.45 -3.95
C THR A 47 10.87 -4.86 -4.49
N LEU A 48 11.09 -5.07 -5.79
CA LEU A 48 10.99 -6.37 -6.43
C LEU A 48 11.96 -7.40 -5.81
N ALA A 49 13.21 -7.00 -5.57
CA ALA A 49 14.20 -7.88 -4.94
C ALA A 49 13.83 -8.25 -3.50
N LEU A 50 13.35 -7.29 -2.71
CA LEU A 50 12.93 -7.49 -1.33
C LEU A 50 11.70 -8.41 -1.24
N VAL A 51 10.70 -8.18 -2.09
CA VAL A 51 9.50 -9.04 -2.17
C VAL A 51 9.90 -10.45 -2.57
N LYS A 52 10.71 -10.64 -3.61
CA LYS A 52 11.22 -11.96 -4.01
C LYS A 52 11.98 -12.67 -2.87
N SER A 53 12.81 -11.94 -2.14
CA SER A 53 13.55 -12.49 -1.00
C SER A 53 12.61 -12.93 0.12
N ALA A 54 11.60 -12.13 0.46
CA ALA A 54 10.61 -12.47 1.48
C ALA A 54 9.78 -13.71 1.09
N LEU A 55 9.33 -13.79 -0.16
CA LEU A 55 8.59 -14.95 -0.67
C LEU A 55 9.45 -16.22 -0.65
N ALA A 56 10.71 -16.13 -1.09
CA ALA A 56 11.64 -17.26 -1.11
C ALA A 56 12.00 -17.77 0.30
N ALA A 57 11.99 -16.89 1.31
CA ALA A 57 12.25 -17.26 2.70
C ALA A 57 11.10 -18.04 3.34
N ARG A 58 9.91 -18.05 2.74
CA ARG A 58 8.74 -18.76 3.25
C ARG A 58 8.74 -20.21 2.75
N ARG A 59 8.30 -21.13 3.61
CA ARG A 59 8.11 -22.52 3.22
C ARG A 59 7.11 -22.60 2.07
N GLY A 60 7.49 -23.30 1.01
CA GLY A 60 6.66 -23.44 -0.20
C GLY A 60 6.84 -22.30 -1.20
N SER A 61 7.60 -21.24 -0.86
CA SER A 61 7.84 -20.08 -1.73
C SER A 61 6.56 -19.56 -2.40
N PRO A 62 5.61 -19.01 -1.62
CA PRO A 62 4.33 -18.56 -2.15
C PRO A 62 4.52 -17.52 -3.26
N GLY A 63 3.56 -17.44 -4.18
CA GLY A 63 3.51 -16.40 -5.21
C GLY A 63 2.93 -15.09 -4.68
N LEU A 64 3.35 -13.94 -5.25
CA LEU A 64 2.62 -12.69 -5.03
C LEU A 64 1.35 -12.71 -5.88
N GLY A 65 0.20 -12.88 -5.25
CA GLY A 65 -1.10 -12.95 -5.93
C GLY A 65 -1.80 -11.60 -6.07
N ARG A 66 -1.52 -10.67 -5.14
CA ARG A 66 -2.25 -9.41 -5.07
C ARG A 66 -1.42 -8.29 -4.45
N ILE A 67 -1.63 -7.07 -4.95
CA ILE A 67 -1.21 -5.82 -4.32
C ILE A 67 -2.47 -5.07 -3.90
N ILE A 68 -2.47 -4.45 -2.72
CA ILE A 68 -3.51 -3.54 -2.25
C ILE A 68 -2.83 -2.22 -1.91
N ASN A 69 -3.31 -1.09 -2.44
CA ASN A 69 -2.77 0.22 -2.09
C ASN A 69 -3.64 0.92 -1.04
N THR A 70 -2.99 1.69 -0.17
CA THR A 70 -3.67 2.53 0.83
C THR A 70 -4.17 3.83 0.24
N HIS A 71 -3.41 4.43 -0.68
CA HIS A 71 -3.74 5.69 -1.34
C HIS A 71 -2.91 5.89 -2.64
N SER A 72 -3.03 7.07 -3.28
CA SER A 72 -2.54 7.33 -4.64
C SER A 72 -1.11 7.83 -4.75
N HIS A 73 -0.43 8.18 -3.66
CA HIS A 73 0.88 8.82 -3.74
C HIS A 73 1.95 7.93 -4.33
N SER A 74 2.92 8.56 -4.99
CA SER A 74 3.95 7.91 -5.81
C SER A 74 4.80 6.88 -5.08
N ASP A 75 5.02 7.07 -3.77
CA ASP A 75 5.80 6.17 -2.92
C ASP A 75 4.98 5.00 -2.36
N HIS A 76 3.70 4.92 -2.68
CA HIS A 76 2.80 3.80 -2.40
C HIS A 76 2.44 3.00 -3.66
N ILE A 77 2.18 3.68 -4.79
CA ILE A 77 1.79 3.02 -6.04
C ILE A 77 2.94 2.82 -7.03
N GLY A 78 4.09 3.46 -6.81
CA GLY A 78 5.16 3.54 -7.82
C GLY A 78 5.78 2.21 -8.22
N GLY A 79 5.77 1.20 -7.38
CA GLY A 79 6.26 -0.14 -7.69
C GLY A 79 5.24 -1.06 -8.36
N ASN A 80 3.96 -0.64 -8.44
CA ASN A 80 2.85 -1.48 -8.93
C ASN A 80 3.11 -2.07 -10.31
N ALA A 81 3.47 -1.24 -11.30
CA ALA A 81 3.72 -1.70 -12.68
C ALA A 81 4.82 -2.76 -12.75
N SER A 82 5.94 -2.53 -12.07
CA SER A 82 7.08 -3.44 -12.06
C SER A 82 6.74 -4.78 -11.38
N LEU A 83 6.00 -4.75 -10.27
CA LEU A 83 5.58 -5.96 -9.56
C LEU A 83 4.51 -6.72 -10.36
N GLN A 84 3.54 -6.00 -10.96
CA GLN A 84 2.53 -6.61 -11.82
C GLN A 84 3.17 -7.32 -13.02
N ALA A 85 4.14 -6.67 -13.67
CA ALA A 85 4.87 -7.28 -14.78
C ALA A 85 5.68 -8.52 -14.36
N ALA A 86 6.26 -8.51 -13.16
CA ALA A 86 7.11 -9.59 -12.67
C ALA A 86 6.35 -10.81 -12.15
N PHE A 87 5.18 -10.60 -11.53
CA PHE A 87 4.42 -11.66 -10.85
C PHE A 87 3.07 -11.98 -11.52
N GLY A 88 2.57 -11.13 -12.42
CA GLY A 88 1.21 -11.26 -12.95
C GLY A 88 0.13 -11.09 -11.87
N CYS A 89 0.46 -10.38 -10.78
CA CYS A 89 -0.42 -10.22 -9.64
C CYS A 89 -1.55 -9.21 -9.94
N ARG A 90 -2.67 -9.39 -9.26
CA ARG A 90 -3.80 -8.44 -9.31
C ARG A 90 -3.47 -7.20 -8.48
N ILE A 91 -4.01 -6.05 -8.89
CA ILE A 91 -3.89 -4.81 -8.14
C ILE A 91 -5.27 -4.32 -7.74
N VAL A 92 -5.45 -4.03 -6.46
CA VAL A 92 -6.67 -3.49 -5.86
C VAL A 92 -6.34 -2.13 -5.25
N ILE A 93 -7.14 -1.13 -5.54
CA ILE A 93 -6.92 0.26 -5.14
C ILE A 93 -8.12 0.81 -4.37
N PRO A 94 -7.98 1.91 -3.61
CA PRO A 94 -9.13 2.62 -3.06
C PRO A 94 -10.12 3.04 -4.16
N ALA A 95 -11.42 2.87 -3.94
CA ALA A 95 -12.45 3.21 -4.92
C ALA A 95 -12.41 4.69 -5.34
N GLY A 96 -12.03 5.59 -4.42
CA GLY A 96 -11.95 7.02 -4.72
C GLY A 96 -10.88 7.40 -5.75
N ILE A 97 -9.82 6.60 -5.90
CA ILE A 97 -8.77 6.88 -6.89
C ILE A 97 -8.95 6.12 -8.21
N GLU A 98 -10.00 5.30 -8.36
CA GLU A 98 -10.21 4.43 -9.52
C GLU A 98 -10.11 5.19 -10.83
N ARG A 99 -10.84 6.30 -10.96
CA ARG A 99 -10.85 7.11 -12.17
C ARG A 99 -9.46 7.69 -12.48
N MET A 100 -8.76 8.22 -11.48
CA MET A 100 -7.44 8.82 -11.63
C MET A 100 -6.43 7.79 -12.18
N VAL A 101 -6.48 6.56 -11.67
CA VAL A 101 -5.62 5.46 -12.12
C VAL A 101 -6.01 4.96 -13.51
N ALA A 102 -7.31 4.78 -13.78
CA ALA A 102 -7.79 4.30 -15.07
C ALA A 102 -7.43 5.25 -16.22
N GLU A 103 -7.62 6.55 -16.02
CA GLU A 103 -7.28 7.60 -16.97
C GLU A 103 -5.78 7.92 -16.97
N TRP A 104 -5.06 7.56 -15.91
CA TRP A 104 -3.69 7.94 -15.59
C TRP A 104 -3.52 9.46 -15.56
N ASP A 105 -4.39 10.12 -14.80
CA ASP A 105 -4.39 11.56 -14.62
C ASP A 105 -3.25 11.95 -13.66
N THR A 106 -2.11 12.33 -14.22
CA THR A 106 -0.88 12.64 -13.45
C THR A 106 -1.03 13.85 -12.56
N ASP A 107 -1.93 14.76 -12.89
CA ASP A 107 -2.23 15.92 -12.06
C ASP A 107 -3.10 15.53 -10.85
N ALA A 108 -4.16 14.75 -11.08
CA ALA A 108 -5.01 14.23 -10.00
C ALA A 108 -4.26 13.26 -9.07
N LEU A 109 -3.32 12.48 -9.60
CA LEU A 109 -2.41 11.61 -8.84
C LEU A 109 -1.26 12.38 -8.15
N LEU A 110 -1.25 13.72 -8.23
CA LEU A 110 -0.23 14.63 -7.70
C LEU A 110 1.19 14.38 -8.22
N LEU A 111 1.37 13.61 -9.30
CA LEU A 111 2.69 13.31 -9.86
C LEU A 111 3.34 14.58 -10.42
N ASP A 112 2.59 15.34 -11.24
CA ASP A 112 3.10 16.56 -11.88
C ASP A 112 3.31 17.67 -10.85
N GLN A 113 2.37 17.89 -9.96
CA GLN A 113 2.43 18.94 -8.93
C GLN A 113 3.58 18.71 -7.94
N ALA A 114 3.78 17.46 -7.51
CA ALA A 114 4.85 17.09 -6.59
C ALA A 114 6.19 16.80 -7.30
N LYS A 115 6.25 16.90 -8.64
CA LYS A 115 7.41 16.51 -9.46
C LYS A 115 7.86 15.09 -9.20
N GLN A 116 6.91 14.21 -8.96
CA GLN A 116 7.12 12.79 -8.73
C GLN A 116 6.95 12.00 -10.03
N GLN A 117 7.43 10.77 -10.01
CA GLN A 117 7.32 9.86 -11.14
C GLN A 117 6.48 8.64 -10.78
N GLY A 118 5.77 8.10 -11.75
CA GLY A 118 5.02 6.87 -11.64
C GLY A 118 4.94 6.17 -13.00
N GLU A 119 4.78 4.86 -12.99
CA GLU A 119 4.52 4.06 -14.17
C GLU A 119 3.06 3.61 -14.16
N ARG A 120 2.39 3.74 -15.32
CA ARG A 120 1.00 3.30 -15.46
C ARG A 120 0.88 1.80 -15.24
N PHE A 121 -0.11 1.41 -14.44
CA PHE A 121 -0.49 0.02 -14.18
C PHE A 121 -1.99 -0.19 -14.42
N ALA A 122 -2.42 -1.44 -14.51
CA ALA A 122 -3.84 -1.79 -14.57
C ALA A 122 -4.28 -2.27 -13.19
N HIS A 123 -5.43 -1.77 -12.71
CA HIS A 123 -6.06 -2.31 -11.51
C HIS A 123 -7.14 -3.34 -11.88
N ASP A 124 -7.39 -4.29 -10.97
CA ASP A 124 -8.30 -5.41 -11.16
C ASP A 124 -9.54 -5.32 -10.25
N GLY A 125 -9.54 -4.36 -9.33
CA GLY A 125 -10.63 -4.15 -8.40
C GLY A 125 -10.42 -2.94 -7.51
N VAL A 126 -11.44 -2.62 -6.74
CA VAL A 126 -11.44 -1.50 -5.79
C VAL A 126 -11.89 -1.96 -4.40
N ILE A 127 -11.51 -1.20 -3.38
CA ILE A 127 -12.00 -1.30 -2.01
C ILE A 127 -12.58 0.06 -1.64
N ALA A 128 -13.78 0.09 -1.09
CA ALA A 128 -14.42 1.30 -0.59
C ALA A 128 -14.34 1.39 0.95
N ALA A 129 -14.45 2.61 1.46
CA ALA A 129 -14.59 2.80 2.90
C ALA A 129 -15.86 2.10 3.42
N GLY A 130 -15.72 1.32 4.49
CA GLY A 130 -16.77 0.49 5.05
C GLY A 130 -16.79 -0.96 4.56
N ASP A 131 -15.98 -1.29 3.53
CA ASP A 131 -15.86 -2.67 3.08
C ASP A 131 -15.15 -3.54 4.11
N GLU A 132 -15.60 -4.79 4.21
CA GLU A 132 -14.94 -5.88 4.88
C GLU A 132 -14.38 -6.83 3.82
N PHE A 133 -13.12 -7.20 3.94
CA PHE A 133 -12.43 -8.04 2.95
C PHE A 133 -11.36 -8.93 3.59
N GLU A 134 -10.94 -9.96 2.86
CA GLU A 134 -9.92 -10.89 3.34
C GLU A 134 -8.54 -10.59 2.76
N MET A 135 -7.49 -10.63 3.61
CA MET A 135 -6.11 -10.72 3.17
C MET A 135 -5.25 -11.43 4.23
N GLY A 136 -4.38 -12.33 3.78
CA GLY A 136 -3.54 -13.14 4.66
C GLY A 136 -4.34 -14.06 5.59
N GLY A 137 -5.49 -14.56 5.14
CA GLY A 137 -6.38 -15.41 5.94
C GLY A 137 -7.08 -14.68 7.10
N LEU A 138 -7.03 -13.36 7.11
CA LEU A 138 -7.63 -12.50 8.14
C LEU A 138 -8.66 -11.55 7.52
N VAL A 139 -9.68 -11.19 8.32
CA VAL A 139 -10.70 -10.22 7.94
C VAL A 139 -10.23 -8.81 8.31
N TRP A 140 -10.34 -7.90 7.36
CA TRP A 140 -9.94 -6.51 7.48
C TRP A 140 -11.09 -5.57 7.15
N ASN A 141 -11.16 -4.46 7.87
CA ASN A 141 -12.10 -3.38 7.62
C ASN A 141 -11.37 -2.22 6.95
N ALA A 142 -11.90 -1.74 5.83
CA ALA A 142 -11.44 -0.53 5.17
C ALA A 142 -12.09 0.69 5.82
N ILE A 143 -11.28 1.61 6.31
CA ILE A 143 -11.74 2.82 7.01
C ILE A 143 -11.22 4.03 6.23
N ALA A 144 -12.10 5.01 5.95
CA ALA A 144 -11.67 6.26 5.33
C ALA A 144 -10.72 7.03 6.25
N ALA A 145 -9.61 7.51 5.69
CA ALA A 145 -8.62 8.30 6.42
C ALA A 145 -8.25 9.58 5.65
N PRO A 146 -9.24 10.46 5.36
CA PRO A 146 -8.97 11.68 4.61
C PRO A 146 -8.05 12.62 5.40
N GLY A 147 -7.11 13.24 4.71
CA GLY A 147 -6.17 14.19 5.31
C GLY A 147 -4.90 14.31 4.51
N HIS A 148 -4.03 13.32 4.58
CA HIS A 148 -2.83 13.23 3.77
C HIS A 148 -3.17 13.02 2.28
N ASP A 149 -4.08 12.11 1.99
CA ASP A 149 -4.78 11.95 0.72
C ASP A 149 -6.28 11.86 1.02
N MET A 150 -7.13 12.54 0.24
CA MET A 150 -8.56 12.61 0.51
C MET A 150 -9.28 11.28 0.28
N GLU A 151 -8.71 10.42 -0.54
CA GLU A 151 -9.26 9.12 -0.90
C GLU A 151 -8.52 7.96 -0.19
N ALA A 152 -7.66 8.29 0.80
CA ALA A 152 -6.89 7.30 1.53
C ALA A 152 -7.78 6.38 2.35
N LEU A 153 -7.38 5.10 2.38
CA LEU A 153 -7.93 4.08 3.26
C LEU A 153 -6.85 3.58 4.22
N ILE A 154 -7.28 3.29 5.44
CA ILE A 154 -6.51 2.50 6.40
C ILE A 154 -7.20 1.14 6.58
N TYR A 155 -6.42 0.11 6.88
CA TYR A 155 -6.93 -1.25 6.99
C TYR A 155 -6.77 -1.76 8.41
N HIS A 156 -7.88 -2.09 9.06
CA HIS A 156 -7.92 -2.56 10.44
C HIS A 156 -8.31 -4.04 10.51
N CYS A 157 -7.49 -4.83 11.17
CA CYS A 157 -7.77 -6.21 11.53
C CYS A 157 -8.13 -6.31 13.02
N PRO A 158 -9.42 -6.44 13.38
CA PRO A 158 -9.84 -6.50 14.79
C PRO A 158 -9.29 -7.73 15.52
N ALA A 159 -9.19 -8.87 14.82
CA ALA A 159 -8.75 -10.13 15.42
C ALA A 159 -7.31 -10.07 15.93
N GLU A 160 -6.41 -9.47 15.15
CA GLU A 160 -5.00 -9.32 15.50
C GLU A 160 -4.69 -7.96 16.14
N ARG A 161 -5.66 -7.04 16.18
CA ARG A 161 -5.50 -5.65 16.65
C ARG A 161 -4.39 -4.92 15.88
N ILE A 162 -4.34 -5.14 14.56
CA ILE A 162 -3.37 -4.55 13.66
C ILE A 162 -4.05 -3.47 12.84
N LEU A 163 -3.39 -2.33 12.68
CA LEU A 163 -3.77 -1.24 11.80
C LEU A 163 -2.66 -0.99 10.78
N ILE A 164 -3.01 -1.07 9.50
CA ILE A 164 -2.13 -0.59 8.41
C ILE A 164 -2.63 0.81 8.07
N SER A 165 -1.86 1.81 8.50
CA SER A 165 -2.30 3.22 8.50
C SER A 165 -1.94 3.98 7.21
N GLY A 166 -1.11 3.39 6.33
CA GLY A 166 -0.50 4.20 5.28
C GLY A 166 0.12 5.46 5.88
N ASP A 167 -0.07 6.59 5.23
CA ASP A 167 0.46 7.88 5.66
C ASP A 167 -0.49 8.69 6.56
N ALA A 168 -1.59 8.08 7.02
CA ALA A 168 -2.45 8.71 8.03
C ALA A 168 -1.75 8.83 9.39
N LEU A 169 -0.89 7.85 9.74
CA LEU A 169 -0.11 7.86 10.98
C LEU A 169 1.34 7.46 10.69
N TRP A 170 2.28 8.21 11.26
CA TRP A 170 3.70 7.89 11.29
C TRP A 170 4.14 7.56 12.72
N GLN A 171 5.31 6.95 12.88
CA GLN A 171 5.84 6.60 14.19
C GLN A 171 5.96 7.82 15.12
N ASP A 172 6.34 8.97 14.59
CA ASP A 172 6.58 10.20 15.34
C ASP A 172 5.62 11.33 14.91
N GLY A 173 4.36 11.01 14.60
CA GLY A 173 3.36 12.02 14.25
C GLY A 173 2.36 11.59 13.18
N PHE A 174 1.86 12.57 12.45
CA PHE A 174 0.91 12.37 11.35
C PHE A 174 1.63 12.54 10.01
N GLY A 175 1.07 11.94 8.96
CA GLY A 175 1.45 12.25 7.59
C GLY A 175 1.29 13.74 7.27
N ILE A 176 1.98 14.21 6.25
CA ILE A 176 1.84 15.60 5.78
C ILE A 176 0.38 15.82 5.38
N ILE A 177 -0.26 16.85 5.94
CA ILE A 177 -1.61 17.25 5.56
C ILE A 177 -1.48 18.35 4.51
N PHE A 178 -2.02 18.12 3.32
CA PHE A 178 -2.04 19.11 2.27
C PHE A 178 -3.20 20.08 2.48
N ASP A 179 -2.92 21.40 2.46
CA ASP A 179 -3.90 22.47 2.65
C ASP A 179 -4.80 22.60 1.41
N GLY A 180 -5.94 21.95 1.46
CA GLY A 180 -6.89 21.93 0.37
C GLY A 180 -8.33 21.72 0.81
N LYS A 181 -8.85 22.58 1.72
CA LYS A 181 -10.27 22.56 2.16
C LYS A 181 -10.62 21.59 3.31
N LEU A 182 -9.68 21.13 4.10
CA LEU A 182 -9.99 20.30 5.25
C LEU A 182 -10.33 21.12 6.50
N ARG A 183 -11.52 20.85 7.08
CA ARG A 183 -11.73 21.05 8.52
C ARG A 183 -11.08 19.86 9.21
N VAL A 184 -9.92 20.08 9.81
CA VAL A 184 -9.22 19.05 10.57
C VAL A 184 -10.10 18.62 11.74
N LEU A 185 -10.64 17.41 11.70
CA LEU A 185 -11.13 16.71 12.88
C LEU A 185 -9.93 15.97 13.46
N ILE A 186 -9.30 16.56 14.48
CA ILE A 186 -8.28 15.88 15.26
C ILE A 186 -9.02 14.89 16.17
N PHE A 187 -8.93 13.60 15.89
CA PHE A 187 -9.27 12.57 16.84
C PHE A 187 -8.07 12.35 17.76
N ILE A 188 -8.15 12.88 18.97
CA ILE A 188 -7.26 12.48 20.07
C ILE A 188 -7.92 11.25 20.69
N ALA A 189 -7.29 10.08 20.55
CA ALA A 189 -7.62 8.89 21.31
C ALA A 189 -6.76 8.82 22.57
#